data_3b851b80a4f12c5f519e1ba1ffb69bd9
#
_entry.id   3b851b80a4f12c5f519e1ba1ffb69bd9
#
_cell.length_a   1.000
_cell.length_b   1.000
_cell.length_c   1.000
_cell.angle_alpha   90.00
_cell.angle_beta   90.00
_cell.angle_gamma   90.00
#
_symmetry.space_group_name_H-M   'P 1'
#
loop_
_entity.id
_entity.type
_entity.pdbx_description
1 polymer ?
#
loop_
_entity_poly.entity_id
_entity_poly.type
_entity_poly.pdbx_seq_one_letter_code
_entity_poly.pdbx_strand_id
1 'polypeptide(L)'
;MIAIENLHAYYGNIHAIKGISFQVRKGEITALIGANGAGKSTTIKSICGLLHPREGKILLNGSPIQRMSADQVVHLGVGYVPEGRRVFPVLTVDENLDMGAYGRSNRAEIARDREKMYEMFPQLKNRVKQLAGSLSGGEQQMLAIARALMSSPQLLLMDEPSLGLAPLLVKQVFEIIAGLNREGLTILLSEQNARGALKIAHHGIVMETGKVRFADTARALQENPVIQQAYLGVG
;
A
#
# COMPACT_ATOMS: atom_id res chain seq x y z
N MET A 1 -12.44 -4.27 7.85
CA MET A 1 -11.20 -3.55 8.23
C MET A 1 -11.31 -2.05 7.93
N ILE A 2 -11.38 -1.65 6.67
CA ILE A 2 -11.67 -0.27 6.24
C ILE A 2 -13.02 -0.21 5.53
N ALA A 3 -13.82 0.83 5.81
CA ALA A 3 -14.97 1.20 5.00
C ALA A 3 -14.83 2.67 4.59
N ILE A 4 -15.04 2.93 3.31
CA ILE A 4 -15.08 4.27 2.71
C ILE A 4 -16.49 4.53 2.26
N GLU A 5 -17.07 5.67 2.66
CA GLU A 5 -18.45 6.05 2.40
C GLU A 5 -18.51 7.46 1.79
N ASN A 6 -18.95 7.55 0.55
CA ASN A 6 -19.15 8.79 -0.21
C ASN A 6 -17.99 9.79 -0.05
N LEU A 7 -16.74 9.32 -0.25
CA LEU A 7 -15.55 10.10 -0.02
C LEU A 7 -15.32 11.12 -1.14
N HIS A 8 -15.13 12.39 -0.77
CA HIS A 8 -14.74 13.46 -1.68
C HIS A 8 -13.44 14.11 -1.21
N ALA A 9 -12.42 14.10 -2.06
CA ALA A 9 -11.12 14.67 -1.76
C ALA A 9 -10.65 15.63 -2.86
N TYR A 10 -9.92 16.67 -2.45
CA TYR A 10 -9.53 17.77 -3.32
C TYR A 10 -8.07 18.15 -3.11
N TYR A 11 -7.42 18.58 -4.17
CA TYR A 11 -6.17 19.36 -4.13
C TYR A 11 -6.49 20.80 -4.57
N GLY A 12 -6.59 21.72 -3.60
CA GLY A 12 -7.10 23.06 -3.89
C GLY A 12 -8.50 22.99 -4.47
N ASN A 13 -8.67 23.41 -5.72
CA ASN A 13 -9.96 23.37 -6.46
C ASN A 13 -10.13 22.10 -7.32
N ILE A 14 -9.11 21.25 -7.40
CA ILE A 14 -9.18 20.03 -8.22
C ILE A 14 -9.89 18.94 -7.43
N HIS A 15 -11.08 18.51 -7.90
CA HIS A 15 -11.86 17.41 -7.33
C HIS A 15 -11.26 16.07 -7.75
N ALA A 16 -10.36 15.52 -6.94
CA ALA A 16 -9.61 14.31 -7.24
C ALA A 16 -10.39 13.03 -6.96
N ILE A 17 -11.18 12.99 -5.87
CA ILE A 17 -12.07 11.87 -5.51
C ILE A 17 -13.49 12.37 -5.45
N LYS A 18 -14.42 11.67 -6.15
CA LYS A 18 -15.76 12.15 -6.49
C LYS A 18 -16.85 11.21 -5.97
N GLY A 19 -16.94 11.05 -4.64
CA GLY A 19 -17.97 10.27 -3.98
C GLY A 19 -17.74 8.75 -4.09
N ILE A 20 -16.52 8.27 -3.79
CA ILE A 20 -16.25 6.82 -3.81
C ILE A 20 -16.72 6.13 -2.53
N SER A 21 -17.19 4.89 -2.70
CA SER A 21 -17.56 4.02 -1.58
C SER A 21 -17.07 2.60 -1.86
N PHE A 22 -16.37 2.00 -0.90
CA PHE A 22 -15.92 0.60 -0.96
C PHE A 22 -15.44 0.10 0.41
N GLN A 23 -15.15 -1.19 0.51
CA GLN A 23 -14.65 -1.82 1.73
C GLN A 23 -13.40 -2.64 1.47
N VAL A 24 -12.51 -2.68 2.47
CA VAL A 24 -11.38 -3.60 2.56
C VAL A 24 -11.65 -4.56 3.72
N ARG A 25 -11.73 -5.85 3.43
CA ARG A 25 -12.01 -6.87 4.44
C ARG A 25 -10.74 -7.25 5.18
N LYS A 26 -10.90 -7.63 6.45
CA LYS A 26 -9.78 -8.08 7.30
C LYS A 26 -9.18 -9.38 6.74
N GLY A 27 -7.85 -9.46 6.68
CA GLY A 27 -7.11 -10.63 6.21
C GLY A 27 -7.14 -10.83 4.70
N GLU A 28 -7.63 -9.84 3.92
CA GLU A 28 -7.69 -9.92 2.46
C GLU A 28 -6.78 -8.89 1.79
N ILE A 29 -6.38 -9.18 0.56
CA ILE A 29 -5.78 -8.20 -0.35
C ILE A 29 -6.89 -7.59 -1.19
N THR A 30 -7.04 -6.27 -1.15
CA THR A 30 -7.88 -5.51 -2.07
C THR A 30 -6.99 -4.71 -3.01
N ALA A 31 -7.16 -4.90 -4.33
CA ALA A 31 -6.43 -4.16 -5.35
C ALA A 31 -7.25 -2.95 -5.83
N LEU A 32 -6.66 -1.76 -5.72
CA LEU A 32 -7.19 -0.52 -6.27
C LEU A 32 -6.49 -0.24 -7.59
N ILE A 33 -7.13 -0.51 -8.71
CA ILE A 33 -6.55 -0.45 -10.05
C ILE A 33 -7.13 0.69 -10.89
N GLY A 34 -6.35 1.18 -11.84
CA GLY A 34 -6.74 2.27 -12.73
C GLY A 34 -5.53 2.99 -13.31
N ALA A 35 -5.76 3.82 -14.33
CA ALA A 35 -4.73 4.63 -14.95
C ALA A 35 -4.15 5.68 -13.99
N ASN A 36 -3.04 6.32 -14.39
CA ASN A 36 -2.49 7.47 -13.67
C ASN A 36 -3.53 8.61 -13.64
N GLY A 37 -3.65 9.25 -12.47
CA GLY A 37 -4.68 10.28 -12.26
C GLY A 37 -6.09 9.73 -11.95
N ALA A 38 -6.30 8.41 -11.89
CA ALA A 38 -7.62 7.83 -11.54
C ALA A 38 -8.07 8.11 -10.10
N GLY A 39 -7.15 8.54 -9.22
CA GLY A 39 -7.44 8.86 -7.82
C GLY A 39 -6.92 7.82 -6.81
N LYS A 40 -6.19 6.79 -7.25
CA LYS A 40 -5.67 5.70 -6.40
C LYS A 40 -4.83 6.22 -5.23
N SER A 41 -3.73 6.93 -5.53
CA SER A 41 -2.84 7.51 -4.51
C SER A 41 -3.54 8.54 -3.62
N THR A 42 -4.51 9.30 -4.17
CA THR A 42 -5.32 10.23 -3.39
C THR A 42 -6.17 9.49 -2.36
N THR A 43 -6.77 8.35 -2.74
CA THR A 43 -7.54 7.50 -1.85
C THR A 43 -6.65 6.95 -0.71
N ILE A 44 -5.48 6.40 -1.03
CA ILE A 44 -4.52 5.90 -0.04
C ILE A 44 -4.08 7.03 0.90
N LYS A 45 -3.70 8.20 0.38
CA LYS A 45 -3.30 9.37 1.19
C LYS A 45 -4.41 9.84 2.10
N SER A 46 -5.68 9.75 1.67
CA SER A 46 -6.82 10.09 2.53
C SER A 46 -6.98 9.10 3.68
N ILE A 47 -6.78 7.79 3.45
CA ILE A 47 -6.81 6.77 4.50
C ILE A 47 -5.65 6.98 5.49
N CYS A 48 -4.45 7.33 4.99
CA CYS A 48 -3.27 7.58 5.82
C CYS A 48 -3.32 8.88 6.65
N GLY A 49 -4.35 9.73 6.50
CA GLY A 49 -4.39 11.04 7.15
C GLY A 49 -3.42 12.07 6.57
N LEU A 50 -2.87 11.80 5.38
CA LEU A 50 -1.98 12.72 4.64
C LEU A 50 -2.77 13.73 3.78
N LEU A 51 -4.02 13.44 3.50
CA LEU A 51 -4.95 14.31 2.81
C LEU A 51 -6.34 14.18 3.46
N HIS A 52 -6.83 15.26 4.05
CA HIS A 52 -8.15 15.23 4.66
C HIS A 52 -9.24 15.40 3.60
N PRO A 53 -10.21 14.46 3.51
CA PRO A 53 -11.35 14.61 2.61
C PRO A 53 -12.25 15.76 3.06
N ARG A 54 -12.93 16.42 2.11
CA ARG A 54 -13.90 17.47 2.44
C ARG A 54 -15.23 16.87 2.89
N GLU A 55 -15.62 15.75 2.31
CA GLU A 55 -16.89 15.07 2.57
C GLU A 55 -16.69 13.56 2.61
N GLY A 56 -17.64 12.85 3.22
CA GLY A 56 -17.64 11.41 3.35
C GLY A 56 -16.94 10.92 4.63
N LYS A 57 -16.84 9.60 4.76
CA LYS A 57 -16.28 8.96 5.94
C LYS A 57 -15.23 7.91 5.56
N ILE A 58 -14.26 7.76 6.42
CA ILE A 58 -13.30 6.66 6.42
C ILE A 58 -13.38 6.00 7.80
N LEU A 59 -13.80 4.75 7.83
CA LEU A 59 -13.97 4.00 9.08
C LEU A 59 -12.92 2.89 9.15
N LEU A 60 -12.11 2.89 10.18
CA LEU A 60 -11.18 1.81 10.51
C LEU A 60 -11.77 1.01 11.67
N ASN A 61 -12.11 -0.27 11.43
CA ASN A 61 -12.80 -1.14 12.41
C ASN A 61 -14.06 -0.48 13.00
N GLY A 62 -14.81 0.29 12.18
CA GLY A 62 -16.02 1.01 12.59
C GLY A 62 -15.77 2.40 13.21
N SER A 63 -14.53 2.74 13.54
CA SER A 63 -14.18 4.06 14.11
C SER A 63 -13.80 5.06 13.02
N PRO A 64 -14.32 6.31 13.06
CA PRO A 64 -14.03 7.31 12.04
C PRO A 64 -12.61 7.87 12.18
N ILE A 65 -11.85 7.86 11.07
CA ILE A 65 -10.46 8.32 11.02
C ILE A 65 -10.20 9.46 10.03
N GLN A 66 -11.18 9.91 9.26
CA GLN A 66 -11.02 10.88 8.17
C GLN A 66 -10.48 12.25 8.58
N ARG A 67 -10.46 12.57 9.88
CA ARG A 67 -9.91 13.82 10.44
C ARG A 67 -8.65 13.61 11.27
N MET A 68 -8.19 12.37 11.37
CA MET A 68 -6.96 12.05 12.11
C MET A 68 -5.74 12.42 11.28
N SER A 69 -4.67 12.85 11.97
CA SER A 69 -3.36 13.07 11.36
C SER A 69 -2.66 11.73 11.06
N ALA A 70 -1.64 11.76 10.20
CA ALA A 70 -0.94 10.55 9.78
C ALA A 70 -0.29 9.79 10.95
N ASP A 71 0.26 10.49 11.92
CA ASP A 71 0.81 9.90 13.15
C ASP A 71 -0.25 9.17 13.97
N GLN A 72 -1.44 9.75 14.13
CA GLN A 72 -2.56 9.10 14.81
C GLN A 72 -3.01 7.83 14.07
N VAL A 73 -3.08 7.87 12.74
CA VAL A 73 -3.48 6.71 11.90
C VAL A 73 -2.45 5.58 12.02
N VAL A 74 -1.15 5.89 12.05
CA VAL A 74 -0.09 4.88 12.25
C VAL A 74 -0.22 4.19 13.60
N HIS A 75 -0.54 4.92 14.67
CA HIS A 75 -0.75 4.34 16.01
C HIS A 75 -1.97 3.40 16.08
N LEU A 76 -2.91 3.50 15.13
CA LEU A 76 -4.02 2.55 14.99
C LEU A 76 -3.64 1.27 14.20
N GLY A 77 -2.37 1.08 13.89
CA GLY A 77 -1.87 -0.10 13.18
C GLY A 77 -2.02 -0.03 11.65
N VAL A 78 -1.96 1.16 11.07
CA VAL A 78 -1.93 1.35 9.62
C VAL A 78 -0.50 1.64 9.18
N GLY A 79 0.09 0.71 8.40
CA GLY A 79 1.38 0.91 7.74
C GLY A 79 1.20 1.48 6.33
N TYR A 80 2.20 2.24 5.86
CA TYR A 80 2.15 2.85 4.54
C TYR A 80 3.47 2.71 3.79
N VAL A 81 3.40 2.16 2.57
CA VAL A 81 4.49 2.13 1.59
C VAL A 81 4.16 3.14 0.49
N PRO A 82 4.82 4.29 0.46
CA PRO A 82 4.54 5.34 -0.52
C PRO A 82 5.07 5.00 -1.91
N GLU A 83 4.46 5.60 -2.93
CA GLU A 83 4.98 5.64 -4.28
C GLU A 83 6.40 6.27 -4.32
N GLY A 84 7.26 5.75 -5.19
CA GLY A 84 8.61 6.28 -5.39
C GLY A 84 9.61 5.89 -4.29
N ARG A 85 9.34 4.78 -3.57
CA ARG A 85 10.23 4.14 -2.59
C ARG A 85 10.39 4.94 -1.30
N ARG A 86 10.73 6.24 -1.38
CA ARG A 86 10.86 7.23 -0.29
C ARG A 86 11.62 6.70 0.93
N VAL A 87 12.76 6.05 0.70
CA VAL A 87 13.71 5.75 1.77
C VAL A 87 14.37 7.04 2.27
N PHE A 88 14.96 7.01 3.46
CA PHE A 88 15.81 8.09 3.96
C PHE A 88 17.22 7.88 3.40
N PRO A 89 17.65 8.59 2.35
CA PRO A 89 18.83 8.23 1.57
C PRO A 89 20.14 8.42 2.33
N VAL A 90 20.16 9.32 3.32
CA VAL A 90 21.31 9.62 4.16
C VAL A 90 21.42 8.73 5.41
N LEU A 91 20.41 7.90 5.67
CA LEU A 91 20.41 6.90 6.71
C LEU A 91 20.82 5.54 6.14
N THR A 92 21.43 4.71 6.97
CA THR A 92 21.72 3.32 6.66
C THR A 92 20.45 2.47 6.51
N VAL A 93 20.59 1.25 6.03
CA VAL A 93 19.49 0.26 5.99
C VAL A 93 18.91 0.06 7.38
N ASP A 94 19.75 -0.17 8.39
CA ASP A 94 19.30 -0.43 9.77
C ASP A 94 18.57 0.80 10.37
N GLU A 95 19.12 1.99 10.20
CA GLU A 95 18.48 3.23 10.65
C GLU A 95 17.13 3.50 9.94
N ASN A 96 17.01 3.12 8.66
CA ASN A 96 15.71 3.17 7.97
C ASN A 96 14.68 2.22 8.62
N LEU A 97 15.09 1.03 9.05
CA LEU A 97 14.22 0.10 9.78
C LEU A 97 13.84 0.65 11.15
N ASP A 98 14.79 1.28 11.88
CA ASP A 98 14.51 1.97 13.15
C ASP A 98 13.47 3.06 12.98
N MET A 99 13.53 3.85 11.92
CA MET A 99 12.51 4.86 11.61
C MET A 99 11.11 4.24 11.43
N GLY A 100 11.03 3.01 10.91
CA GLY A 100 9.76 2.27 10.80
C GLY A 100 9.17 1.87 12.15
N ALA A 101 10.02 1.65 13.15
CA ALA A 101 9.64 1.29 14.52
C ALA A 101 9.45 2.50 15.47
N TYR A 102 9.58 3.73 14.97
CA TYR A 102 9.65 4.96 15.80
C TYR A 102 8.50 5.10 16.83
N GLY A 103 7.28 4.67 16.48
CA GLY A 103 6.11 4.71 17.36
C GLY A 103 6.02 3.56 18.39
N ARG A 104 7.01 2.65 18.43
CA ARG A 104 7.00 1.44 19.28
C ARG A 104 7.98 1.58 20.43
N SER A 105 7.64 1.03 21.60
CA SER A 105 8.46 1.08 22.81
C SER A 105 9.10 -0.27 23.20
N ASN A 106 8.53 -1.41 22.77
CA ASN A 106 9.03 -2.72 23.13
C ASN A 106 10.26 -3.10 22.28
N ARG A 107 11.46 -2.86 22.84
CA ARG A 107 12.74 -3.12 22.17
C ARG A 107 12.93 -4.59 21.78
N ALA A 108 12.44 -5.54 22.58
CA ALA A 108 12.61 -6.97 22.30
C ALA A 108 11.76 -7.40 21.10
N GLU A 109 10.53 -6.86 20.95
CA GLU A 109 9.70 -7.09 19.77
C GLU A 109 10.29 -6.42 18.53
N ILE A 110 10.77 -5.18 18.64
CA ILE A 110 11.44 -4.47 17.54
C ILE A 110 12.64 -5.26 17.02
N ALA A 111 13.46 -5.80 17.93
CA ALA A 111 14.62 -6.62 17.54
C ALA A 111 14.19 -7.91 16.80
N ARG A 112 13.16 -8.61 17.28
CA ARG A 112 12.61 -9.80 16.61
C ARG A 112 12.04 -9.46 15.22
N ASP A 113 11.29 -8.37 15.11
CA ASP A 113 10.72 -7.96 13.84
C ASP A 113 11.80 -7.54 12.84
N ARG A 114 12.88 -6.90 13.31
CA ARG A 114 14.05 -6.59 12.48
C ARG A 114 14.71 -7.85 11.90
N GLU A 115 14.93 -8.90 12.72
CA GLU A 115 15.45 -10.17 12.20
C GLU A 115 14.52 -10.79 11.17
N LYS A 116 13.20 -10.75 11.37
CA LYS A 116 12.22 -11.18 10.36
C LYS A 116 12.35 -10.39 9.05
N MET A 117 12.61 -9.06 9.12
CA MET A 117 12.86 -8.26 7.92
C MET A 117 14.12 -8.73 7.20
N TYR A 118 15.17 -9.05 7.91
CA TYR A 118 16.40 -9.59 7.31
C TYR A 118 16.24 -11.00 6.75
N GLU A 119 15.37 -11.83 7.32
CA GLU A 119 15.01 -13.14 6.76
C GLU A 119 14.17 -12.99 5.49
N MET A 120 13.20 -12.08 5.49
CA MET A 120 12.34 -11.80 4.34
C MET A 120 13.08 -11.10 3.19
N PHE A 121 14.07 -10.26 3.51
CA PHE A 121 14.87 -9.46 2.58
C PHE A 121 16.37 -9.71 2.77
N PRO A 122 16.92 -10.90 2.39
CA PRO A 122 18.33 -11.24 2.64
C PRO A 122 19.33 -10.25 2.05
N GLN A 123 18.98 -9.60 0.92
CA GLN A 123 19.79 -8.56 0.30
C GLN A 123 19.99 -7.33 1.20
N LEU A 124 19.05 -7.02 2.10
CA LEU A 124 19.19 -5.93 3.07
C LEU A 124 20.11 -6.34 4.23
N LYS A 125 20.07 -7.62 4.65
CA LYS A 125 20.92 -8.15 5.71
C LYS A 125 22.41 -7.98 5.40
N ASN A 126 22.79 -8.17 4.15
CA ASN A 126 24.19 -8.04 3.71
C ASN A 126 24.63 -6.56 3.59
N ARG A 127 23.73 -5.60 3.79
CA ARG A 127 23.93 -4.16 3.56
C ARG A 127 23.51 -3.28 4.73
N VAL A 128 23.42 -3.84 5.94
CA VAL A 128 22.91 -3.21 7.16
C VAL A 128 23.46 -1.80 7.40
N LYS A 129 24.78 -1.61 7.20
CA LYS A 129 25.51 -0.34 7.39
C LYS A 129 25.60 0.52 6.12
N GLN A 130 25.05 0.06 5.00
CA GLN A 130 25.09 0.80 3.74
C GLN A 130 24.04 1.91 3.74
N LEU A 131 24.40 3.09 3.20
CA LEU A 131 23.45 4.18 3.03
C LEU A 131 22.36 3.80 2.04
N ALA A 132 21.10 4.04 2.41
CA ALA A 132 19.94 3.65 1.61
C ALA A 132 19.91 4.34 0.24
N GLY A 133 20.49 5.54 0.12
CA GLY A 133 20.61 6.25 -1.16
C GLY A 133 21.49 5.55 -2.19
N SER A 134 22.43 4.68 -1.76
CA SER A 134 23.32 3.93 -2.64
C SER A 134 22.80 2.55 -3.07
N LEU A 135 21.65 2.14 -2.56
CA LEU A 135 20.98 0.90 -2.95
C LEU A 135 20.39 1.00 -4.37
N SER A 136 20.30 -0.14 -5.05
CA SER A 136 19.54 -0.23 -6.30
C SER A 136 18.06 0.08 -6.06
N GLY A 137 17.34 0.45 -7.13
CA GLY A 137 15.92 0.79 -7.01
C GLY A 137 15.05 -0.34 -6.45
N GLY A 138 15.39 -1.59 -6.74
CA GLY A 138 14.69 -2.75 -6.17
C GLY A 138 14.98 -2.93 -4.69
N GLU A 139 16.25 -2.77 -4.28
CA GLU A 139 16.63 -2.83 -2.86
C GLU A 139 16.00 -1.70 -2.04
N GLN A 140 15.91 -0.49 -2.61
CA GLN A 140 15.19 0.63 -1.98
C GLN A 140 13.70 0.32 -1.81
N GLN A 141 13.07 -0.35 -2.79
CA GLN A 141 11.67 -0.77 -2.66
C GLN A 141 11.49 -1.82 -1.56
N MET A 142 12.39 -2.81 -1.49
CA MET A 142 12.36 -3.80 -0.40
C MET A 142 12.56 -3.14 0.96
N LEU A 143 13.47 -2.16 1.06
CA LEU A 143 13.69 -1.39 2.29
C LEU A 143 12.46 -0.56 2.67
N ALA A 144 11.77 0.05 1.71
CA ALA A 144 10.54 0.80 1.97
C ALA A 144 9.41 -0.10 2.52
N ILE A 145 9.28 -1.32 1.97
CA ILE A 145 8.33 -2.32 2.46
C ILE A 145 8.73 -2.78 3.88
N ALA A 146 9.98 -3.18 4.07
CA ALA A 146 10.50 -3.62 5.37
C ALA A 146 10.30 -2.54 6.45
N ARG A 147 10.61 -1.28 6.13
CA ARG A 147 10.41 -0.15 7.04
C ARG A 147 8.93 0.01 7.43
N ALA A 148 8.00 -0.12 6.49
CA ALA A 148 6.57 -0.03 6.81
C ALA A 148 6.12 -1.19 7.71
N LEU A 149 6.67 -2.39 7.53
CA LEU A 149 6.38 -3.56 8.36
C LEU A 149 6.95 -3.43 9.80
N MET A 150 8.01 -2.66 10.00
CA MET A 150 8.56 -2.40 11.33
C MET A 150 7.59 -1.67 12.27
N SER A 151 6.54 -1.03 11.75
CA SER A 151 5.45 -0.49 12.58
C SER A 151 4.49 -1.57 13.13
N SER A 152 4.69 -2.85 12.75
CA SER A 152 3.82 -3.98 13.09
C SER A 152 2.33 -3.73 12.73
N PRO A 153 2.03 -3.42 11.45
CA PRO A 153 0.71 -2.98 11.05
C PRO A 153 -0.31 -4.12 11.00
N GLN A 154 -1.60 -3.80 11.22
CA GLN A 154 -2.74 -4.68 10.94
C GLN A 154 -3.30 -4.46 9.54
N LEU A 155 -3.09 -3.27 8.98
CA LEU A 155 -3.44 -2.88 7.62
C LEU A 155 -2.22 -2.25 6.96
N LEU A 156 -1.79 -2.80 5.83
CA LEU A 156 -0.72 -2.23 5.02
C LEU A 156 -1.30 -1.60 3.77
N LEU A 157 -1.04 -0.31 3.60
CA LEU A 157 -1.39 0.46 2.41
C LEU A 157 -0.15 0.57 1.53
N MET A 158 -0.26 0.18 0.26
CA MET A 158 0.86 0.21 -0.68
C MET A 158 0.47 1.00 -1.93
N ASP A 159 1.25 2.05 -2.22
CA ASP A 159 0.98 2.93 -3.35
C ASP A 159 1.96 2.65 -4.49
N GLU A 160 1.49 1.96 -5.52
CA GLU A 160 2.22 1.54 -6.72
C GLU A 160 3.60 0.89 -6.43
N PRO A 161 3.66 -0.16 -5.58
CA PRO A 161 4.93 -0.75 -5.14
C PRO A 161 5.73 -1.40 -6.27
N SER A 162 5.12 -1.72 -7.41
CA SER A 162 5.81 -2.31 -8.57
C SER A 162 6.33 -1.28 -9.59
N LEU A 163 6.01 0.01 -9.41
CA LEU A 163 6.32 1.05 -10.40
C LEU A 163 7.83 1.22 -10.62
N GLY A 164 8.24 1.18 -11.89
CA GLY A 164 9.63 1.40 -12.31
C GLY A 164 10.61 0.31 -11.85
N LEU A 165 10.11 -0.90 -11.56
CA LEU A 165 10.92 -2.07 -11.27
C LEU A 165 11.09 -2.96 -12.50
N ALA A 166 12.22 -3.67 -12.57
CA ALA A 166 12.43 -4.71 -13.57
C ALA A 166 11.42 -5.86 -13.39
N PRO A 167 11.01 -6.57 -14.46
CA PRO A 167 9.96 -7.60 -14.40
C PRO A 167 10.17 -8.67 -13.32
N LEU A 168 11.40 -9.10 -13.10
CA LEU A 168 11.73 -10.08 -12.06
C LEU A 168 11.45 -9.54 -10.65
N LEU A 169 11.76 -8.26 -10.40
CA LEU A 169 11.52 -7.60 -9.12
C LEU A 169 10.03 -7.32 -8.90
N VAL A 170 9.28 -7.01 -9.96
CA VAL A 170 7.82 -6.91 -9.90
C VAL A 170 7.20 -8.21 -9.40
N LYS A 171 7.62 -9.35 -9.98
CA LYS A 171 7.17 -10.67 -9.54
C LYS A 171 7.50 -10.90 -8.06
N GLN A 172 8.72 -10.61 -7.65
CA GLN A 172 9.16 -10.76 -6.27
C GLN A 172 8.34 -9.90 -5.29
N VAL A 173 8.05 -8.65 -5.64
CA VAL A 173 7.20 -7.76 -4.82
C VAL A 173 5.81 -8.36 -4.64
N PHE A 174 5.17 -8.85 -5.70
CA PHE A 174 3.85 -9.49 -5.60
C PHE A 174 3.89 -10.79 -4.77
N GLU A 175 4.96 -11.58 -4.87
CA GLU A 175 5.15 -12.79 -4.05
C GLU A 175 5.28 -12.45 -2.56
N ILE A 176 6.02 -11.37 -2.22
CA ILE A 176 6.13 -10.84 -0.86
C ILE A 176 4.76 -10.38 -0.34
N ILE A 177 4.02 -9.60 -1.12
CA ILE A 177 2.68 -9.12 -0.75
C ILE A 177 1.74 -10.30 -0.47
N ALA A 178 1.74 -11.31 -1.34
CA ALA A 178 0.94 -12.52 -1.14
C ALA A 178 1.39 -13.31 0.09
N GLY A 179 2.70 -13.36 0.37
CA GLY A 179 3.27 -13.97 1.58
C GLY A 179 2.78 -13.30 2.86
N LEU A 180 2.91 -11.99 2.93
CA LEU A 180 2.45 -11.18 4.07
C LEU A 180 0.95 -11.38 4.35
N ASN A 181 0.15 -11.46 3.30
CA ASN A 181 -1.29 -11.70 3.47
C ASN A 181 -1.59 -13.11 3.98
N ARG A 182 -0.85 -14.14 3.54
CA ARG A 182 -0.98 -15.51 4.10
C ARG A 182 -0.67 -15.57 5.61
N GLU A 183 0.14 -14.63 6.12
CA GLU A 183 0.40 -14.45 7.55
C GLU A 183 -0.71 -13.65 8.26
N GLY A 184 -1.78 -13.29 7.56
CA GLY A 184 -2.97 -12.63 8.09
C GLY A 184 -2.99 -11.10 7.96
N LEU A 185 -1.98 -10.48 7.33
CA LEU A 185 -1.94 -9.04 7.13
C LEU A 185 -3.02 -8.61 6.12
N THR A 186 -3.81 -7.59 6.48
CA THR A 186 -4.74 -6.95 5.55
C THR A 186 -3.99 -5.98 4.66
N ILE A 187 -4.26 -5.99 3.35
CA ILE A 187 -3.52 -5.16 2.39
C ILE A 187 -4.48 -4.43 1.45
N LEU A 188 -4.30 -3.12 1.33
CA LEU A 188 -4.86 -2.32 0.23
C LEU A 188 -3.71 -1.91 -0.68
N LEU A 189 -3.73 -2.43 -1.90
CA LEU A 189 -2.68 -2.27 -2.90
C LEU A 189 -3.18 -1.38 -4.04
N SER A 190 -2.61 -0.19 -4.25
CA SER A 190 -2.85 0.55 -5.49
C SER A 190 -1.84 0.13 -6.54
N GLU A 191 -2.31 -0.10 -7.77
CA GLU A 191 -1.45 -0.53 -8.87
C GLU A 191 -1.96 -0.06 -10.24
N GLN A 192 -1.03 0.23 -11.13
CA GLN A 192 -1.30 0.37 -12.54
C GLN A 192 -1.20 -0.98 -13.26
N ASN A 193 -0.35 -1.90 -12.77
CA ASN A 193 -0.25 -3.28 -13.24
C ASN A 193 -1.45 -4.11 -12.74
N ALA A 194 -2.62 -3.87 -13.36
CA ALA A 194 -3.86 -4.52 -12.99
C ALA A 194 -3.77 -6.06 -13.02
N ARG A 195 -3.10 -6.62 -14.05
CA ARG A 195 -2.94 -8.06 -14.21
C ARG A 195 -2.17 -8.68 -13.03
N GLY A 196 -1.05 -8.06 -12.63
CA GLY A 196 -0.25 -8.52 -11.50
C GLY A 196 -1.01 -8.40 -10.18
N ALA A 197 -1.67 -7.26 -9.95
CA ALA A 197 -2.42 -6.99 -8.75
C ALA A 197 -3.63 -7.93 -8.57
N LEU A 198 -4.45 -8.11 -9.61
CA LEU A 198 -5.62 -9.00 -9.54
C LEU A 198 -5.26 -10.48 -9.40
N LYS A 199 -4.05 -10.89 -9.82
CA LYS A 199 -3.59 -12.27 -9.65
C LYS A 199 -3.41 -12.66 -8.18
N ILE A 200 -3.07 -11.71 -7.32
CA ILE A 200 -2.83 -11.95 -5.89
C ILE A 200 -3.97 -11.42 -5.00
N ALA A 201 -4.87 -10.59 -5.53
CA ALA A 201 -5.95 -9.97 -4.78
C ALA A 201 -7.15 -10.93 -4.60
N HIS A 202 -7.93 -10.70 -3.54
CA HIS A 202 -9.24 -11.31 -3.31
C HIS A 202 -10.35 -10.47 -3.95
N HIS A 203 -10.22 -9.15 -3.85
CA HIS A 203 -11.13 -8.16 -4.41
C HIS A 203 -10.37 -7.12 -5.22
N GLY A 204 -11.03 -6.58 -6.24
CA GLY A 204 -10.52 -5.48 -7.03
C GLY A 204 -11.52 -4.32 -7.08
N ILE A 205 -10.99 -3.12 -7.15
CA ILE A 205 -11.72 -1.88 -7.31
C ILE A 205 -11.10 -1.14 -8.49
N VAL A 206 -11.87 -0.94 -9.54
CA VAL A 206 -11.42 -0.20 -10.73
C VAL A 206 -11.81 1.25 -10.59
N MET A 207 -10.82 2.13 -10.58
CA MET A 207 -11.01 3.58 -10.51
C MET A 207 -10.78 4.24 -11.86
N GLU A 208 -11.64 5.20 -12.18
CA GLU A 208 -11.51 6.06 -13.34
C GLU A 208 -11.95 7.49 -13.00
N THR A 209 -11.08 8.46 -13.25
CA THR A 209 -11.36 9.91 -13.10
C THR A 209 -12.00 10.27 -11.74
N GLY A 210 -11.47 9.67 -10.66
CA GLY A 210 -11.90 9.92 -9.28
C GLY A 210 -13.18 9.19 -8.85
N LYS A 211 -13.66 8.21 -9.62
CA LYS A 211 -14.85 7.40 -9.33
C LYS A 211 -14.53 5.91 -9.34
N VAL A 212 -15.30 5.12 -8.60
CA VAL A 212 -15.32 3.66 -8.73
C VAL A 212 -16.18 3.28 -9.93
N ARG A 213 -15.61 2.56 -10.88
CA ARG A 213 -16.33 2.05 -12.07
C ARG A 213 -16.79 0.62 -11.89
N PHE A 214 -15.92 -0.21 -11.30
CA PHE A 214 -16.23 -1.61 -10.98
C PHE A 214 -15.66 -1.94 -9.61
N ALA A 215 -16.35 -2.78 -8.87
CA ALA A 215 -15.88 -3.36 -7.62
C ALA A 215 -16.44 -4.77 -7.49
N ASP A 216 -15.57 -5.80 -7.50
CA ASP A 216 -15.98 -7.19 -7.44
C ASP A 216 -14.82 -8.06 -6.91
N THR A 217 -15.03 -9.36 -6.86
CA THR A 217 -13.95 -10.33 -6.65
C THR A 217 -12.90 -10.19 -7.75
N ALA A 218 -11.63 -10.43 -7.41
CA ALA A 218 -10.55 -10.35 -8.40
C ALA A 218 -10.79 -11.30 -9.58
N ARG A 219 -11.37 -12.48 -9.33
CA ARG A 219 -11.73 -13.44 -10.37
C ARG A 219 -12.78 -12.88 -11.33
N ALA A 220 -13.89 -12.34 -10.82
CA ALA A 220 -14.94 -11.75 -11.66
C ALA A 220 -14.41 -10.60 -12.53
N LEU A 221 -13.52 -9.76 -11.98
CA LEU A 221 -12.87 -8.69 -12.75
C LEU A 221 -11.92 -9.21 -13.81
N GLN A 222 -11.18 -10.30 -13.55
CA GLN A 222 -10.32 -10.94 -14.54
C GLN A 222 -11.11 -11.58 -15.72
N GLU A 223 -12.31 -12.07 -15.44
CA GLU A 223 -13.20 -12.68 -16.42
C GLU A 223 -14.05 -11.64 -17.19
N ASN A 224 -14.10 -10.39 -16.73
CA ASN A 224 -14.89 -9.31 -17.35
C ASN A 224 -14.24 -8.81 -18.66
N PRO A 225 -14.93 -8.90 -19.83
CA PRO A 225 -14.36 -8.52 -21.13
C PRO A 225 -13.93 -7.04 -21.20
N VAL A 226 -14.70 -6.14 -20.55
CA VAL A 226 -14.38 -4.71 -20.52
C VAL A 226 -13.06 -4.46 -19.76
N ILE A 227 -12.88 -5.15 -18.63
CA ILE A 227 -11.66 -5.06 -17.83
C ILE A 227 -10.48 -5.69 -18.56
N GLN A 228 -10.68 -6.83 -19.22
CA GLN A 228 -9.66 -7.51 -20.02
C GLN A 228 -9.12 -6.58 -21.11
N GLN A 229 -10.00 -5.96 -21.88
CA GLN A 229 -9.62 -5.07 -22.97
C GLN A 229 -8.96 -3.78 -22.46
N ALA A 230 -9.52 -3.15 -21.40
CA ALA A 230 -9.06 -1.84 -20.96
C ALA A 230 -7.81 -1.87 -20.04
N TYR A 231 -7.62 -2.96 -19.27
CA TYR A 231 -6.63 -2.98 -18.17
C TYR A 231 -5.72 -4.21 -18.15
N LEU A 232 -6.09 -5.32 -18.82
CA LEU A 232 -5.31 -6.57 -18.75
C LEU A 232 -4.50 -6.86 -20.02
N GLY A 233 -4.66 -6.03 -21.07
CA GLY A 233 -3.89 -6.17 -22.32
C GLY A 233 -4.17 -7.48 -23.06
N VAL A 234 -5.39 -8.00 -22.96
CA VAL A 234 -5.87 -9.16 -23.71
C VAL A 234 -6.69 -8.62 -24.88
N GLY A 235 -6.05 -8.51 -26.03
CA GLY A 235 -6.63 -8.12 -27.31
C GLY A 235 -5.84 -8.78 -28.44
#